data_e5453ced04cf1be6178edab46806bcb7
#
_entry.id   e5453ced04cf1be6178edab46806bcb7
#
_cell.length_a   1.000
_cell.length_b   1.000
_cell.length_c   1.000
_cell.angle_alpha   90.00
_cell.angle_beta   90.00
_cell.angle_gamma   90.00
#
_symmetry.space_group_name_H-M   'P 1'
#
loop_
_entity.id
_entity.type
_entity.pdbx_description
1 polymer ?
#
loop_
_entity_poly.entity_id
_entity_poly.type
_entity_poly.pdbx_seq_one_letter_code
_entity_poly.pdbx_strand_id
1 'polypeptide(L)'
;MVSPTRRRDAVNYLTKRHRVSERRACKIIGQHRSTQRYRRIAPDFELKLVKRMNQLAERYPRYGYRRIWALLRTEGFEVNKKRIERLWRLEGHRVPPPRKTRQKANRGSGMSSAWQLSSNGPSDIWSLDFVHTRTSSGAAIRILNVVDEFTRVALGSRIAPAIGTRDVIKHLAGLLETHKTPRILRSDNGREFTSALLDEWLKTKGISQAFIDPGTPQQNAFVERFNGTMRDEVLNGESFHSVLEARVIINAWVTEYNELRPHRGLGMKTPMEFAKEAKVGRL
;
A
#
# COMPACT_ATOMS: atom_id res chain seq x y z
N MET A 1 -9.99 36.95 -14.40
CA MET A 1 -8.62 37.48 -14.63
C MET A 1 -7.80 36.45 -15.42
N VAL A 2 -7.09 36.86 -16.46
CA VAL A 2 -6.22 35.97 -17.25
C VAL A 2 -4.92 35.75 -16.50
N SER A 3 -4.50 34.48 -16.34
CA SER A 3 -3.29 34.12 -15.59
C SER A 3 -2.02 34.69 -16.25
N PRO A 4 -0.95 34.97 -15.47
CA PRO A 4 0.34 35.44 -16.02
C PRO A 4 0.92 34.51 -17.08
N THR A 5 0.70 33.19 -16.96
CA THR A 5 1.11 32.21 -17.97
C THR A 5 0.41 32.42 -19.31
N ARG A 6 -0.90 32.55 -19.33
CA ARG A 6 -1.66 32.81 -20.56
C ARG A 6 -1.27 34.13 -21.20
N ARG A 7 -0.99 35.17 -20.40
CA ARG A 7 -0.48 36.44 -20.91
C ARG A 7 0.89 36.28 -21.56
N ARG A 8 1.77 35.47 -20.96
CA ARG A 8 3.10 35.13 -21.51
C ARG A 8 2.98 34.47 -22.88
N ASP A 9 2.08 33.48 -23.00
CA ASP A 9 1.83 32.78 -24.26
C ASP A 9 1.30 33.71 -25.33
N ALA A 10 0.39 34.63 -24.97
CA ALA A 10 -0.12 35.65 -25.88
C ALA A 10 0.97 36.64 -26.37
N VAL A 11 1.88 37.07 -25.47
CA VAL A 11 3.06 37.88 -25.86
C VAL A 11 3.95 37.13 -26.83
N ASN A 12 4.24 35.86 -26.52
CA ASN A 12 5.06 35.01 -27.40
C ASN A 12 4.39 34.81 -28.77
N TYR A 13 3.09 34.61 -28.81
CA TYR A 13 2.33 34.49 -30.04
C TYR A 13 2.43 35.79 -30.92
N LEU A 14 2.19 36.96 -30.31
CA LEU A 14 2.31 38.25 -31.01
C LEU A 14 3.72 38.47 -31.57
N THR A 15 4.73 38.16 -30.77
CA THR A 15 6.14 38.30 -31.18
C THR A 15 6.49 37.41 -32.35
N LYS A 16 6.09 36.12 -32.30
CA LYS A 16 6.44 35.12 -33.33
C LYS A 16 5.60 35.27 -34.60
N ARG A 17 4.30 35.46 -34.46
CA ARG A 17 3.35 35.45 -35.61
C ARG A 17 3.28 36.80 -36.33
N HIS A 18 3.29 37.89 -35.54
CA HIS A 18 3.11 39.24 -36.08
C HIS A 18 4.36 40.10 -36.09
N ARG A 19 5.54 39.50 -35.74
CA ARG A 19 6.85 40.18 -35.69
C ARG A 19 6.84 41.48 -34.86
N VAL A 20 5.93 41.57 -33.88
CA VAL A 20 5.86 42.70 -32.95
C VAL A 20 6.97 42.58 -31.93
N SER A 21 7.64 43.70 -31.59
CA SER A 21 8.66 43.68 -30.54
C SER A 21 8.09 43.24 -29.18
N GLU A 22 8.86 42.52 -28.35
CA GLU A 22 8.44 42.09 -27.01
C GLU A 22 7.89 43.26 -26.19
N ARG A 23 8.54 44.43 -26.27
CA ARG A 23 8.08 45.66 -25.55
C ARG A 23 6.67 46.05 -25.95
N ARG A 24 6.37 46.07 -27.25
CA ARG A 24 5.05 46.44 -27.78
C ARG A 24 4.00 45.37 -27.46
N ALA A 25 4.36 44.07 -27.62
CA ALA A 25 3.49 42.96 -27.27
C ALA A 25 3.14 42.94 -25.77
N CYS A 26 4.12 43.15 -24.88
CA CYS A 26 3.86 43.27 -23.45
C CYS A 26 2.93 44.43 -23.09
N LYS A 27 3.10 45.61 -23.77
CA LYS A 27 2.24 46.77 -23.56
C LYS A 27 0.80 46.46 -24.00
N ILE A 28 0.61 45.83 -25.16
CA ILE A 28 -0.72 45.42 -25.67
C ILE A 28 -1.44 44.45 -24.72
N ILE A 29 -0.73 43.43 -24.22
CA ILE A 29 -1.30 42.40 -23.36
C ILE A 29 -1.43 42.87 -21.88
N GLY A 30 -0.85 44.00 -21.53
CA GLY A 30 -0.82 44.49 -20.16
C GLY A 30 0.01 43.58 -19.22
N GLN A 31 1.15 43.09 -19.74
CA GLN A 31 2.10 42.28 -18.97
C GLN A 31 3.41 43.02 -18.74
N HIS A 32 3.90 43.07 -17.51
CA HIS A 32 5.21 43.68 -17.23
C HIS A 32 6.33 42.87 -17.87
N ARG A 33 7.32 43.51 -18.49
CA ARG A 33 8.43 42.82 -19.18
C ARG A 33 9.28 41.93 -18.23
N SER A 34 9.46 42.35 -16.98
CA SER A 34 10.14 41.51 -16.00
C SER A 34 9.38 40.18 -15.76
N THR A 35 8.04 40.24 -15.72
CA THR A 35 7.21 39.02 -15.61
C THR A 35 7.29 38.17 -16.87
N GLN A 36 7.40 38.78 -18.06
CA GLN A 36 7.59 38.06 -19.34
C GLN A 36 8.91 37.31 -19.37
N ARG A 37 9.99 37.96 -18.90
CA ARG A 37 11.35 37.44 -18.91
C ARG A 37 11.68 36.60 -17.70
N TYR A 38 10.84 36.61 -16.68
CA TYR A 38 11.08 35.82 -15.47
C TYR A 38 11.17 34.34 -15.81
N ARG A 39 12.35 33.76 -15.57
CA ARG A 39 12.58 32.31 -15.59
C ARG A 39 12.78 31.88 -14.16
N ARG A 40 11.95 30.92 -13.75
CA ARG A 40 12.14 30.31 -12.43
C ARG A 40 13.40 29.45 -12.47
N ILE A 41 14.39 29.85 -11.69
CA ILE A 41 15.56 28.99 -11.42
C ILE A 41 15.12 28.06 -10.28
N ALA A 42 15.08 26.77 -10.54
CA ALA A 42 14.80 25.79 -9.49
C ALA A 42 15.99 25.79 -8.50
N PRO A 43 15.78 25.99 -7.20
CA PRO A 43 16.87 25.84 -6.22
C PRO A 43 17.46 24.43 -6.30
N ASP A 44 18.76 24.27 -6.03
CA ASP A 44 19.44 22.96 -6.03
C ASP A 44 18.73 21.92 -5.18
N PHE A 45 18.12 22.35 -4.08
CA PHE A 45 17.27 21.50 -3.26
C PHE A 45 16.07 20.93 -4.03
N GLU A 46 15.41 21.75 -4.88
CA GLU A 46 14.25 21.27 -5.68
C GLU A 46 14.69 20.26 -6.74
N LEU A 47 15.86 20.46 -7.35
CA LEU A 47 16.43 19.50 -8.32
C LEU A 47 16.76 18.15 -7.66
N LYS A 48 17.42 18.17 -6.50
CA LYS A 48 17.70 16.97 -5.70
C LYS A 48 16.40 16.25 -5.30
N LEU A 49 15.41 17.01 -4.84
CA LEU A 49 14.10 16.51 -4.43
C LEU A 49 13.36 15.83 -5.59
N VAL A 50 13.30 16.47 -6.77
CA VAL A 50 12.66 15.90 -7.97
C VAL A 50 13.38 14.64 -8.42
N LYS A 51 14.73 14.67 -8.47
CA LYS A 51 15.52 13.48 -8.82
C LYS A 51 15.20 12.31 -7.89
N ARG A 52 15.17 12.55 -6.56
CA ARG A 52 14.87 11.48 -5.61
C ARG A 52 13.42 11.01 -5.68
N MET A 53 12.48 11.93 -5.87
CA MET A 53 11.05 11.62 -6.08
C MET A 53 10.86 10.69 -7.28
N ASN A 54 11.54 10.96 -8.41
CA ASN A 54 11.47 10.15 -9.62
C ASN A 54 12.04 8.74 -9.39
N GLN A 55 13.19 8.61 -8.73
CA GLN A 55 13.77 7.31 -8.35
C GLN A 55 12.82 6.48 -7.48
N LEU A 56 12.15 7.12 -6.51
CA LEU A 56 11.17 6.44 -5.67
C LEU A 56 9.91 6.05 -6.46
N ALA A 57 9.48 6.87 -7.42
CA ALA A 57 8.34 6.56 -8.28
C ALA A 57 8.62 5.38 -9.22
N GLU A 58 9.84 5.26 -9.74
CA GLU A 58 10.31 4.11 -10.52
C GLU A 58 10.37 2.84 -9.68
N ARG A 59 10.94 2.93 -8.48
CA ARG A 59 11.04 1.77 -7.57
C ARG A 59 9.67 1.30 -7.08
N TYR A 60 8.74 2.23 -6.85
CA TYR A 60 7.40 1.94 -6.31
C TYR A 60 6.29 2.47 -7.23
N PRO A 61 6.08 1.87 -8.41
CA PRO A 61 5.15 2.39 -9.42
C PRO A 61 3.68 2.43 -8.95
N ARG A 62 3.34 1.67 -7.89
CA ARG A 62 2.00 1.66 -7.27
C ARG A 62 1.85 2.68 -6.14
N TYR A 63 2.90 3.46 -5.82
CA TYR A 63 2.83 4.49 -4.79
C TYR A 63 2.44 5.84 -5.40
N GLY A 64 1.42 6.46 -4.82
CA GLY A 64 1.06 7.84 -5.13
C GLY A 64 1.89 8.85 -4.32
N TYR A 65 1.82 10.13 -4.70
CA TYR A 65 2.57 11.22 -4.08
C TYR A 65 2.55 11.25 -2.54
N ARG A 66 1.48 10.74 -1.91
CA ARG A 66 1.38 10.72 -0.43
C ARG A 66 2.37 9.75 0.21
N ARG A 67 2.54 8.54 -0.37
CA ARG A 67 3.52 7.56 0.10
C ARG A 67 4.93 8.03 -0.25
N ILE A 68 5.13 8.53 -1.46
CA ILE A 68 6.42 9.10 -1.89
C ILE A 68 6.83 10.27 -0.97
N TRP A 69 5.89 11.14 -0.59
CA TRP A 69 6.16 12.19 0.39
C TRP A 69 6.60 11.63 1.75
N ALA A 70 5.96 10.57 2.25
CA ALA A 70 6.33 9.94 3.50
C ALA A 70 7.74 9.35 3.43
N LEU A 71 8.07 8.62 2.35
CA LEU A 71 9.43 8.08 2.14
C LEU A 71 10.49 9.19 2.06
N LEU A 72 10.23 10.27 1.34
CA LEU A 72 11.14 11.42 1.29
C LEU A 72 11.38 12.03 2.68
N ARG A 73 10.35 12.09 3.51
CA ARG A 73 10.49 12.57 4.89
C ARG A 73 11.34 11.65 5.75
N THR A 74 11.17 10.33 5.62
CA THR A 74 12.01 9.34 6.30
C THR A 74 13.48 9.45 5.86
N GLU A 75 13.74 9.86 4.61
CA GLU A 75 15.07 10.15 4.07
C GLU A 75 15.62 11.54 4.47
N GLY A 76 14.91 12.28 5.32
CA GLY A 76 15.37 13.59 5.84
C GLY A 76 14.98 14.80 4.98
N PHE A 77 14.18 14.66 3.93
CA PHE A 77 13.69 15.82 3.19
C PHE A 77 12.58 16.54 3.97
N GLU A 78 12.89 17.72 4.49
CA GLU A 78 11.90 18.60 5.12
C GLU A 78 11.04 19.31 4.07
N VAL A 79 9.96 18.64 3.64
CA VAL A 79 9.12 19.10 2.54
C VAL A 79 7.63 18.94 2.85
N ASN A 80 6.85 19.97 2.46
CA ASN A 80 5.39 19.93 2.59
C ASN A 80 4.78 19.01 1.55
N LYS A 81 3.78 18.24 1.95
CA LYS A 81 3.01 17.34 1.08
C LYS A 81 2.44 18.04 -0.17
N LYS A 82 1.95 19.28 -0.05
CA LYS A 82 1.44 20.07 -1.20
C LYS A 82 2.53 20.35 -2.24
N ARG A 83 3.80 20.54 -1.79
CA ARG A 83 4.93 20.73 -2.73
C ARG A 83 5.21 19.46 -3.52
N ILE A 84 5.22 18.29 -2.87
CA ILE A 84 5.38 17.00 -3.55
C ILE A 84 4.22 16.75 -4.52
N GLU A 85 2.98 17.02 -4.12
CA GLU A 85 1.82 16.87 -5.02
C GLU A 85 1.95 17.73 -6.29
N ARG A 86 2.41 18.98 -6.14
CA ARG A 86 2.64 19.88 -7.29
C ARG A 86 3.74 19.35 -8.21
N LEU A 87 4.90 18.95 -7.63
CA LEU A 87 6.02 18.41 -8.40
C LEU A 87 5.64 17.10 -9.09
N TRP A 88 4.93 16.20 -8.38
CA TRP A 88 4.41 14.95 -8.91
C TRP A 88 3.58 15.15 -10.19
N ARG A 89 2.70 16.15 -10.19
CA ARG A 89 1.90 16.50 -11.37
C ARG A 89 2.72 17.12 -12.50
N LEU A 90 3.72 17.94 -12.16
CA LEU A 90 4.60 18.59 -13.14
C LEU A 90 5.48 17.57 -13.86
N GLU A 91 5.97 16.54 -13.16
CA GLU A 91 6.74 15.43 -13.72
C GLU A 91 5.86 14.41 -14.47
N GLY A 92 4.54 14.60 -14.50
CA GLY A 92 3.62 13.72 -15.23
C GLY A 92 3.33 12.39 -14.57
N HIS A 93 3.74 12.19 -13.32
CA HIS A 93 3.49 10.93 -12.61
C HIS A 93 2.01 10.65 -12.39
N ARG A 94 1.62 9.42 -12.68
CA ARG A 94 0.27 8.90 -12.43
C ARG A 94 0.36 7.49 -11.87
N VAL A 95 -0.41 7.20 -10.84
CA VAL A 95 -0.56 5.82 -10.36
C VAL A 95 -1.55 5.11 -11.28
N PRO A 96 -1.19 3.98 -11.88
CA PRO A 96 -2.14 3.21 -12.66
C PRO A 96 -3.39 2.86 -11.82
N PRO A 97 -4.61 2.93 -12.38
CA PRO A 97 -5.79 2.52 -11.65
C PRO A 97 -5.68 1.04 -11.25
N PRO A 98 -6.21 0.64 -10.08
CA PRO A 98 -6.25 -0.75 -9.70
C PRO A 98 -7.08 -1.54 -10.74
N ARG A 99 -6.65 -2.76 -11.06
CA ARG A 99 -7.48 -3.64 -11.91
C ARG A 99 -8.85 -3.81 -11.26
N LYS A 100 -9.91 -3.44 -11.98
CA LYS A 100 -11.28 -3.63 -11.50
C LYS A 100 -11.56 -5.14 -11.41
N THR A 101 -11.49 -5.71 -10.23
CA THR A 101 -12.16 -6.97 -9.95
C THR A 101 -13.67 -6.69 -9.89
N ARG A 102 -14.47 -7.45 -10.62
CA ARG A 102 -15.93 -7.43 -10.48
C ARG A 102 -16.28 -7.91 -9.06
N GLN A 103 -16.29 -7.01 -8.10
CA GLN A 103 -16.92 -7.28 -6.83
C GLN A 103 -18.43 -7.20 -7.03
N LYS A 104 -19.11 -8.33 -6.96
CA LYS A 104 -20.56 -8.35 -6.71
C LYS A 104 -20.76 -7.69 -5.35
N ALA A 105 -21.39 -6.53 -5.35
CA ALA A 105 -21.83 -5.88 -4.12
C ALA A 105 -23.01 -6.68 -3.55
N ASN A 106 -22.74 -7.69 -2.73
CA ASN A 106 -23.75 -8.25 -1.84
C ASN A 106 -23.81 -7.34 -0.62
N ARG A 107 -24.80 -6.46 -0.61
CA ARG A 107 -25.20 -5.72 0.59
C ARG A 107 -26.04 -6.68 1.45
N GLY A 108 -25.39 -7.52 2.23
CA GLY A 108 -26.02 -8.25 3.33
C GLY A 108 -26.19 -7.32 4.52
N SER A 109 -27.39 -6.91 4.82
CA SER A 109 -27.76 -6.21 6.04
C SER A 109 -27.95 -7.23 7.17
N GLY A 110 -26.87 -7.50 7.90
CA GLY A 110 -26.90 -8.28 9.13
C GLY A 110 -25.70 -7.91 9.98
N MET A 111 -25.90 -7.21 11.10
CA MET A 111 -24.86 -7.02 12.11
C MET A 111 -24.65 -8.34 12.84
N SER A 112 -23.64 -9.11 12.45
CA SER A 112 -23.25 -10.32 13.17
C SER A 112 -22.30 -9.98 14.33
N SER A 113 -22.20 -10.89 15.29
CA SER A 113 -21.29 -10.80 16.46
C SER A 113 -19.82 -10.62 16.06
N ALA A 114 -19.41 -11.04 14.85
CA ALA A 114 -18.06 -10.87 14.35
C ALA A 114 -17.66 -9.40 14.10
N TRP A 115 -18.61 -8.50 13.87
CA TRP A 115 -18.38 -7.05 13.77
C TRP A 115 -18.04 -6.41 15.12
N GLN A 116 -18.46 -7.04 16.22
CA GLN A 116 -18.24 -6.52 17.58
C GLN A 116 -16.84 -6.85 18.11
N LEU A 117 -16.09 -7.75 17.44
CA LEU A 117 -14.73 -8.11 17.80
C LEU A 117 -13.72 -7.14 17.20
N SER A 118 -13.46 -6.03 17.86
CA SER A 118 -12.35 -5.14 17.57
C SER A 118 -11.09 -5.58 18.31
N SER A 119 -9.93 -5.38 17.70
CA SER A 119 -8.65 -5.64 18.34
C SER A 119 -8.36 -4.55 19.37
N ASN A 120 -8.03 -4.95 20.61
CA ASN A 120 -7.77 -4.07 21.73
C ASN A 120 -6.28 -3.66 21.84
N GLY A 121 -5.40 -4.28 21.06
CA GLY A 121 -3.98 -4.00 21.10
C GLY A 121 -3.16 -4.91 20.17
N PRO A 122 -1.84 -4.74 20.14
CA PRO A 122 -0.95 -5.58 19.34
C PRO A 122 -1.09 -7.07 19.67
N SER A 123 -1.16 -7.91 18.65
CA SER A 123 -1.32 -9.37 18.75
C SER A 123 -2.59 -9.81 19.50
N ASP A 124 -3.65 -9.01 19.52
CA ASP A 124 -4.92 -9.44 20.10
C ASP A 124 -5.72 -10.32 19.12
N ILE A 125 -5.83 -9.90 17.87
CA ILE A 125 -6.52 -10.64 16.80
C ILE A 125 -5.58 -10.81 15.61
N TRP A 126 -5.38 -12.05 15.19
CA TRP A 126 -4.72 -12.37 13.93
C TRP A 126 -5.73 -12.76 12.87
N SER A 127 -5.67 -12.12 11.71
CA SER A 127 -6.49 -12.46 10.55
C SER A 127 -5.72 -13.31 9.55
N LEU A 128 -6.35 -14.37 9.07
CA LEU A 128 -5.81 -15.29 8.09
C LEU A 128 -6.64 -15.28 6.81
N ASP A 129 -5.97 -15.41 5.67
CA ASP A 129 -6.62 -15.62 4.38
C ASP A 129 -5.64 -16.19 3.34
N PHE A 130 -6.19 -16.84 2.34
CA PHE A 130 -5.45 -17.42 1.23
C PHE A 130 -5.46 -16.51 -0.01
N VAL A 131 -4.30 -16.41 -0.65
CA VAL A 131 -4.15 -15.85 -1.99
C VAL A 131 -3.66 -16.92 -2.94
N HIS A 132 -4.19 -16.93 -4.16
CA HIS A 132 -3.80 -17.87 -5.20
C HIS A 132 -3.19 -17.11 -6.37
N THR A 133 -2.11 -17.65 -6.92
CA THR A 133 -1.48 -17.23 -8.19
C THR A 133 -0.91 -18.46 -8.89
N ARG A 134 -0.19 -18.25 -9.99
CA ARG A 134 0.42 -19.33 -10.78
C ARG A 134 1.81 -18.92 -11.23
N THR A 135 2.66 -19.92 -11.47
CA THR A 135 3.92 -19.71 -12.21
C THR A 135 3.65 -19.43 -13.68
N SER A 136 4.65 -18.97 -14.41
CA SER A 136 4.62 -18.80 -15.87
C SER A 136 4.32 -20.11 -16.61
N SER A 137 4.69 -21.26 -16.04
CA SER A 137 4.35 -22.60 -16.55
C SER A 137 2.96 -23.09 -16.16
N GLY A 138 2.16 -22.28 -15.42
CA GLY A 138 0.80 -22.62 -15.00
C GLY A 138 0.70 -23.39 -13.68
N ALA A 139 1.82 -23.74 -13.02
CA ALA A 139 1.78 -24.44 -11.74
C ALA A 139 1.16 -23.55 -10.64
N ALA A 140 0.29 -24.15 -9.81
CA ALA A 140 -0.41 -23.43 -8.76
C ALA A 140 0.57 -22.94 -7.65
N ILE A 141 0.31 -21.74 -7.18
CA ILE A 141 0.95 -21.16 -5.99
C ILE A 141 -0.16 -20.73 -5.03
N ARG A 142 -0.15 -21.30 -3.83
CA ARG A 142 -1.03 -20.93 -2.74
C ARG A 142 -0.23 -20.18 -1.68
N ILE A 143 -0.77 -19.08 -1.17
CA ILE A 143 -0.14 -18.21 -0.19
C ILE A 143 -1.10 -18.07 0.98
N LEU A 144 -0.68 -18.49 2.16
CA LEU A 144 -1.38 -18.23 3.42
C LEU A 144 -0.76 -17.01 4.06
N ASN A 145 -1.53 -15.96 4.27
CA ASN A 145 -1.10 -14.74 4.92
C ASN A 145 -1.70 -14.64 6.33
N VAL A 146 -0.88 -14.18 7.28
CA VAL A 146 -1.28 -13.90 8.66
C VAL A 146 -0.95 -12.46 9.00
N VAL A 147 -1.95 -11.67 9.40
CA VAL A 147 -1.83 -10.23 9.68
C VAL A 147 -2.35 -9.92 11.09
N ASP A 148 -1.61 -9.15 11.86
CA ASP A 148 -2.11 -8.58 13.11
C ASP A 148 -3.07 -7.42 12.80
N GLU A 149 -4.32 -7.54 13.26
CA GLU A 149 -5.36 -6.55 12.96
C GLU A 149 -5.11 -5.18 13.57
N PHE A 150 -4.44 -5.10 14.70
CA PHE A 150 -4.16 -3.82 15.35
C PHE A 150 -3.06 -3.06 14.65
N THR A 151 -1.89 -3.68 14.49
CA THR A 151 -0.69 -3.03 13.97
C THR A 151 -0.59 -3.04 12.45
N ARG A 152 -1.37 -3.88 11.77
CA ARG A 152 -1.26 -4.19 10.32
C ARG A 152 0.04 -4.89 9.95
N VAL A 153 0.81 -5.37 10.92
CA VAL A 153 2.02 -6.15 10.65
C VAL A 153 1.63 -7.46 9.98
N ALA A 154 2.22 -7.75 8.83
CA ALA A 154 2.18 -9.06 8.23
C ALA A 154 3.14 -9.96 9.00
N LEU A 155 2.59 -10.83 9.86
CA LEU A 155 3.35 -11.69 10.76
C LEU A 155 4.11 -12.76 9.99
N GLY A 156 3.55 -13.23 8.88
CA GLY A 156 4.20 -14.18 7.99
C GLY A 156 3.34 -14.60 6.82
N SER A 157 4.01 -15.11 5.78
CA SER A 157 3.40 -15.69 4.60
C SER A 157 3.97 -17.08 4.33
N ARG A 158 3.13 -18.11 4.20
CA ARG A 158 3.54 -19.44 3.75
C ARG A 158 3.20 -19.60 2.28
N ILE A 159 4.20 -19.85 1.45
CA ILE A 159 4.07 -20.01 0.01
C ILE A 159 4.40 -21.45 -0.38
N ALA A 160 3.44 -22.15 -1.02
CA ALA A 160 3.61 -23.53 -1.46
C ALA A 160 2.65 -23.86 -2.62
N PRO A 161 2.86 -24.95 -3.37
CA PRO A 161 1.92 -25.41 -4.39
C PRO A 161 0.54 -25.79 -3.79
N ALA A 162 0.57 -26.38 -2.61
CA ALA A 162 -0.62 -26.73 -1.82
C ALA A 162 -0.35 -26.45 -0.33
N ILE A 163 -1.37 -26.05 0.40
CA ILE A 163 -1.32 -25.79 1.84
C ILE A 163 -2.56 -26.42 2.45
N GLY A 164 -2.38 -27.45 3.27
CA GLY A 164 -3.44 -28.11 4.03
C GLY A 164 -3.45 -27.68 5.49
N THR A 165 -4.38 -28.23 6.29
CA THR A 165 -4.52 -27.91 7.73
C THR A 165 -3.23 -28.11 8.53
N ARG A 166 -2.48 -29.20 8.30
CA ARG A 166 -1.20 -29.43 8.98
C ARG A 166 -0.16 -28.36 8.66
N ASP A 167 -0.17 -27.84 7.44
CA ASP A 167 0.69 -26.74 7.02
C ASP A 167 0.31 -25.42 7.69
N VAL A 168 -1.00 -25.17 7.86
CA VAL A 168 -1.52 -24.03 8.61
C VAL A 168 -1.02 -24.09 10.04
N ILE A 169 -1.20 -25.25 10.72
CA ILE A 169 -0.73 -25.45 12.10
C ILE A 169 0.77 -25.23 12.21
N LYS A 170 1.57 -25.83 11.31
CA LYS A 170 3.03 -25.67 11.32
C LYS A 170 3.43 -24.21 11.14
N HIS A 171 2.75 -23.47 10.27
CA HIS A 171 3.02 -22.06 10.06
C HIS A 171 2.67 -21.21 11.29
N LEU A 172 1.51 -21.43 11.87
CA LEU A 172 1.07 -20.74 13.10
C LEU A 172 1.98 -21.07 14.28
N ALA A 173 2.39 -22.32 14.44
CA ALA A 173 3.33 -22.72 15.50
C ALA A 173 4.65 -21.91 15.41
N GLY A 174 5.24 -21.80 14.22
CA GLY A 174 6.45 -20.99 14.03
C GLY A 174 6.22 -19.49 14.31
N LEU A 175 5.03 -18.95 14.01
CA LEU A 175 4.72 -17.57 14.36
C LEU A 175 4.58 -17.35 15.87
N LEU A 176 4.05 -18.33 16.61
CA LEU A 176 3.91 -18.26 18.07
C LEU A 176 5.24 -18.33 18.82
N GLU A 177 6.32 -18.80 18.18
CA GLU A 177 7.67 -18.77 18.76
C GLU A 177 8.25 -17.35 18.83
N THR A 178 7.82 -16.46 17.91
CA THR A 178 8.41 -15.14 17.75
C THR A 178 7.44 -13.98 18.07
N HIS A 179 6.15 -14.29 18.20
CA HIS A 179 5.09 -13.30 18.44
C HIS A 179 4.27 -13.70 19.66
N LYS A 180 3.68 -12.72 20.33
CA LYS A 180 2.73 -12.95 21.42
C LYS A 180 1.51 -13.73 20.90
N THR A 181 1.08 -14.75 21.63
CA THR A 181 -0.12 -15.53 21.33
C THR A 181 -1.35 -14.62 21.21
N PRO A 182 -2.10 -14.68 20.11
CA PRO A 182 -3.31 -13.89 19.95
C PRO A 182 -4.45 -14.49 20.81
N ARG A 183 -5.38 -13.66 21.22
CA ARG A 183 -6.62 -14.11 21.84
C ARG A 183 -7.55 -14.77 20.82
N ILE A 184 -7.57 -14.22 19.59
CA ILE A 184 -8.48 -14.65 18.53
C ILE A 184 -7.71 -14.85 17.22
N LEU A 185 -8.05 -15.94 16.53
CA LEU A 185 -7.69 -16.22 15.15
C LEU A 185 -8.95 -16.03 14.28
N ARG A 186 -8.92 -15.07 13.35
CA ARG A 186 -10.03 -14.78 12.44
C ARG A 186 -9.72 -15.30 11.04
N SER A 187 -10.66 -16.02 10.44
CA SER A 187 -10.55 -16.56 9.07
C SER A 187 -11.91 -16.67 8.39
N ASP A 188 -11.91 -16.95 7.12
CA ASP A 188 -13.11 -17.45 6.42
C ASP A 188 -13.44 -18.90 6.83
N ASN A 189 -14.52 -19.44 6.26
CA ASN A 189 -14.97 -20.81 6.49
C ASN A 189 -14.29 -21.83 5.56
N GLY A 190 -13.05 -21.58 5.14
CA GLY A 190 -12.26 -22.52 4.35
C GLY A 190 -12.06 -23.85 5.08
N ARG A 191 -12.06 -24.97 4.32
CA ARG A 191 -11.91 -26.33 4.90
C ARG A 191 -10.65 -26.48 5.76
N GLU A 192 -9.60 -25.79 5.42
CA GLU A 192 -8.34 -25.80 6.15
C GLU A 192 -8.47 -25.14 7.53
N PHE A 193 -9.39 -24.17 7.67
CA PHE A 193 -9.64 -23.45 8.91
C PHE A 193 -10.75 -24.07 9.76
N THR A 194 -11.73 -24.75 9.15
CA THR A 194 -12.84 -25.40 9.87
C THR A 194 -12.52 -26.83 10.31
N SER A 195 -11.30 -27.30 10.13
CA SER A 195 -10.85 -28.64 10.49
C SER A 195 -10.79 -28.83 12.01
N ALA A 196 -11.32 -29.96 12.51
CA ALA A 196 -11.22 -30.35 13.92
C ALA A 196 -9.78 -30.37 14.41
N LEU A 197 -8.84 -30.81 13.56
CA LEU A 197 -7.41 -30.84 13.90
C LEU A 197 -6.86 -29.44 14.24
N LEU A 198 -7.27 -28.42 13.52
CA LEU A 198 -6.87 -27.03 13.82
C LEU A 198 -7.55 -26.51 15.09
N ASP A 199 -8.85 -26.79 15.27
CA ASP A 199 -9.61 -26.37 16.45
C ASP A 199 -9.03 -26.97 17.73
N GLU A 200 -8.74 -28.26 17.75
CA GLU A 200 -8.09 -28.94 18.86
C GLU A 200 -6.72 -28.32 19.19
N TRP A 201 -5.90 -28.07 18.15
CA TRP A 201 -4.59 -27.46 18.33
C TRP A 201 -4.71 -26.03 18.89
N LEU A 202 -5.63 -25.21 18.39
CA LEU A 202 -5.87 -23.86 18.89
C LEU A 202 -6.30 -23.85 20.35
N LYS A 203 -7.17 -24.79 20.76
CA LYS A 203 -7.58 -24.98 22.15
C LYS A 203 -6.37 -25.26 23.05
N THR A 204 -5.40 -26.09 22.62
CA THR A 204 -4.17 -26.31 23.42
C THR A 204 -3.33 -25.05 23.59
N LYS A 205 -3.50 -24.05 22.72
CA LYS A 205 -2.80 -22.76 22.79
C LYS A 205 -3.62 -21.64 23.45
N GLY A 206 -4.86 -21.92 23.88
CA GLY A 206 -5.76 -20.92 24.45
C GLY A 206 -6.24 -19.87 23.44
N ILE A 207 -6.25 -20.20 22.14
CA ILE A 207 -6.65 -19.31 21.05
C ILE A 207 -8.10 -19.62 20.66
N SER A 208 -8.97 -18.63 20.69
CA SER A 208 -10.33 -18.75 20.19
C SER A 208 -10.37 -18.53 18.67
N GLN A 209 -11.23 -19.27 17.98
CA GLN A 209 -11.44 -19.10 16.55
C GLN A 209 -12.70 -18.27 16.29
N ALA A 210 -12.60 -17.31 15.36
CA ALA A 210 -13.73 -16.50 14.90
C ALA A 210 -13.84 -16.61 13.36
N PHE A 211 -14.96 -17.15 12.91
CA PHE A 211 -15.26 -17.24 11.49
C PHE A 211 -16.06 -16.03 11.04
N ILE A 212 -15.79 -15.57 9.81
CA ILE A 212 -16.60 -14.54 9.17
C ILE A 212 -17.89 -15.17 8.63
N ASP A 213 -18.96 -14.38 8.60
CA ASP A 213 -20.22 -14.83 8.01
C ASP A 213 -20.09 -15.04 6.50
N PRO A 214 -20.74 -16.04 5.92
CA PRO A 214 -20.74 -16.26 4.49
C PRO A 214 -21.20 -15.00 3.73
N GLY A 215 -20.41 -14.55 2.75
CA GLY A 215 -20.71 -13.38 1.94
C GLY A 215 -20.45 -12.02 2.58
N THR A 216 -19.79 -11.98 3.73
CA THR A 216 -19.40 -10.74 4.44
C THR A 216 -17.88 -10.54 4.50
N PRO A 217 -17.19 -10.34 3.37
CA PRO A 217 -15.74 -10.17 3.34
C PRO A 217 -15.26 -8.99 4.20
N GLN A 218 -16.11 -8.02 4.45
CA GLN A 218 -15.79 -6.85 5.27
C GLN A 218 -15.36 -7.23 6.70
N GLN A 219 -15.77 -8.39 7.21
CA GLN A 219 -15.39 -8.89 8.53
C GLN A 219 -13.93 -9.35 8.62
N ASN A 220 -13.29 -9.65 7.47
CA ASN A 220 -11.86 -9.99 7.35
C ASN A 220 -11.06 -8.90 6.60
N ALA A 221 -11.54 -7.65 6.69
CA ALA A 221 -11.07 -6.53 5.86
C ALA A 221 -9.56 -6.26 5.96
N PHE A 222 -8.90 -6.65 7.04
CA PHE A 222 -7.48 -6.35 7.26
C PHE A 222 -6.57 -7.23 6.41
N VAL A 223 -6.75 -8.54 6.48
CA VAL A 223 -5.97 -9.46 5.64
C VAL A 223 -6.42 -9.38 4.18
N GLU A 224 -7.70 -9.13 3.90
CA GLU A 224 -8.15 -8.88 2.53
C GLU A 224 -7.49 -7.65 1.90
N ARG A 225 -7.38 -6.55 2.67
CA ARG A 225 -6.67 -5.37 2.21
C ARG A 225 -5.18 -5.63 2.01
N PHE A 226 -4.56 -6.43 2.88
CA PHE A 226 -3.18 -6.87 2.72
C PHE A 226 -3.04 -7.67 1.43
N ASN A 227 -3.91 -8.67 1.22
CA ASN A 227 -3.94 -9.52 0.03
C ASN A 227 -4.17 -8.71 -1.25
N GLY A 228 -5.09 -7.74 -1.21
CA GLY A 228 -5.33 -6.82 -2.32
C GLY A 228 -4.09 -5.97 -2.65
N THR A 229 -3.35 -5.54 -1.63
CA THR A 229 -2.09 -4.80 -1.80
C THR A 229 -0.99 -5.70 -2.38
N MET A 230 -0.85 -6.93 -1.89
CA MET A 230 0.09 -7.91 -2.44
C MET A 230 -0.20 -8.20 -3.91
N ARG A 231 -1.47 -8.38 -4.29
CA ARG A 231 -1.86 -8.56 -5.69
C ARG A 231 -1.46 -7.36 -6.55
N ASP A 232 -1.75 -6.16 -6.07
CA ASP A 232 -1.53 -4.93 -6.82
C ASP A 232 -0.05 -4.57 -6.95
N GLU A 233 0.74 -4.78 -5.92
CA GLU A 233 2.14 -4.35 -5.85
C GLU A 233 3.13 -5.43 -6.31
N VAL A 234 2.75 -6.74 -6.25
CA VAL A 234 3.64 -7.86 -6.61
C VAL A 234 2.98 -8.80 -7.61
N LEU A 235 1.90 -9.51 -7.23
CA LEU A 235 1.42 -10.66 -8.00
C LEU A 235 0.91 -10.33 -9.41
N ASN A 236 0.48 -9.08 -9.65
CA ASN A 236 0.03 -8.62 -10.96
C ASN A 236 1.17 -8.10 -11.86
N GLY A 237 2.32 -7.80 -11.28
CA GLY A 237 3.48 -7.25 -11.98
C GLY A 237 4.57 -8.28 -12.24
N GLU A 238 4.64 -9.31 -11.41
CA GLU A 238 5.69 -10.33 -11.47
C GLU A 238 5.23 -11.61 -12.20
N SER A 239 6.17 -12.21 -12.91
CA SER A 239 6.00 -13.51 -13.57
C SER A 239 6.94 -14.52 -12.90
N PHE A 240 6.41 -15.37 -12.06
CA PHE A 240 7.21 -16.35 -11.29
C PHE A 240 7.54 -17.57 -12.14
N HIS A 241 8.81 -17.93 -12.27
CA HIS A 241 9.24 -19.16 -12.94
C HIS A 241 9.12 -20.40 -12.03
N SER A 242 9.20 -20.21 -10.73
CA SER A 242 9.09 -21.29 -9.75
C SER A 242 8.42 -20.84 -8.45
N VAL A 243 7.96 -21.82 -7.66
CA VAL A 243 7.44 -21.56 -6.30
C VAL A 243 8.54 -21.02 -5.37
N LEU A 244 9.80 -21.43 -5.57
CA LEU A 244 10.93 -20.93 -4.80
C LEU A 244 11.19 -19.45 -5.06
N GLU A 245 11.21 -19.06 -6.33
CA GLU A 245 11.33 -17.65 -6.74
C GLU A 245 10.18 -16.80 -6.16
N ALA A 246 8.93 -17.27 -6.31
CA ALA A 246 7.78 -16.60 -5.71
C ALA A 246 7.93 -16.41 -4.19
N ARG A 247 8.48 -17.42 -3.49
CA ARG A 247 8.74 -17.33 -2.06
C ARG A 247 9.76 -16.25 -1.72
N VAL A 248 10.85 -16.15 -2.47
CA VAL A 248 11.89 -15.14 -2.25
C VAL A 248 11.32 -13.74 -2.47
N ILE A 249 10.66 -13.50 -3.60
CA ILE A 249 10.12 -12.18 -3.97
C ILE A 249 9.01 -11.75 -3.00
N ILE A 250 8.08 -12.65 -2.68
CA ILE A 250 6.95 -12.33 -1.78
C ILE A 250 7.46 -12.04 -0.37
N ASN A 251 8.41 -12.83 0.17
CA ASN A 251 8.96 -12.58 1.51
C ASN A 251 9.74 -11.26 1.58
N ALA A 252 10.51 -10.92 0.54
CA ALA A 252 11.17 -9.62 0.43
C ALA A 252 10.15 -8.47 0.45
N TRP A 253 9.06 -8.60 -0.31
CA TRP A 253 7.99 -7.61 -0.32
C TRP A 253 7.27 -7.52 1.03
N VAL A 254 7.04 -8.64 1.74
CA VAL A 254 6.44 -8.64 3.10
C VAL A 254 7.33 -7.85 4.06
N THR A 255 8.65 -7.99 3.98
CA THR A 255 9.59 -7.19 4.75
C THR A 255 9.46 -5.70 4.41
N GLU A 256 9.47 -5.33 3.12
CA GLU A 256 9.24 -3.94 2.69
C GLU A 256 7.86 -3.41 3.12
N TYR A 257 6.81 -4.23 3.06
CA TYR A 257 5.48 -3.87 3.54
C TYR A 257 5.48 -3.49 5.02
N ASN A 258 6.18 -4.26 5.84
CA ASN A 258 6.25 -4.04 7.28
C ASN A 258 7.15 -2.86 7.67
N GLU A 259 8.30 -2.70 7.01
CA GLU A 259 9.38 -1.82 7.45
C GLU A 259 9.44 -0.49 6.69
N LEU A 260 9.02 -0.48 5.42
CA LEU A 260 9.21 0.68 4.55
C LEU A 260 7.91 1.28 4.02
N ARG A 261 6.84 0.48 3.91
CA ARG A 261 5.60 0.93 3.27
C ARG A 261 4.78 1.86 4.16
N PRO A 262 4.54 3.13 3.77
CA PRO A 262 3.71 4.04 4.55
C PRO A 262 2.22 3.68 4.45
N HIS A 263 1.53 3.62 5.58
CA HIS A 263 0.11 3.30 5.69
C HIS A 263 -0.73 4.51 6.07
N ARG A 264 -1.69 4.87 5.22
CA ARG A 264 -2.58 6.00 5.51
C ARG A 264 -3.38 5.82 6.80
N GLY A 265 -3.86 4.60 7.06
CA GLY A 265 -4.62 4.28 8.27
C GLY A 265 -3.78 4.28 9.55
N LEU A 266 -2.45 4.31 9.43
CA LEU A 266 -1.51 4.39 10.54
C LEU A 266 -0.81 5.78 10.58
N GLY A 267 -1.44 6.82 10.05
CA GLY A 267 -0.85 8.16 10.01
C GLY A 267 0.38 8.28 9.12
N MET A 268 0.50 7.47 8.07
CA MET A 268 1.64 7.36 7.16
C MET A 268 2.88 6.70 7.77
N LYS A 269 2.77 6.09 8.94
CA LYS A 269 3.79 5.21 9.52
C LYS A 269 3.79 3.85 8.84
N THR A 270 4.90 3.14 8.97
CA THR A 270 4.97 1.73 8.61
C THR A 270 4.30 0.87 9.70
N PRO A 271 3.87 -0.38 9.40
CA PRO A 271 3.35 -1.29 10.41
C PRO A 271 4.30 -1.51 11.59
N MET A 272 5.61 -1.64 11.31
CA MET A 272 6.61 -1.83 12.36
C MET A 272 6.85 -0.58 13.22
N GLU A 273 6.83 0.62 12.65
CA GLU A 273 6.90 1.87 13.41
C GLU A 273 5.67 1.99 14.35
N PHE A 274 4.47 1.74 13.81
CA PHE A 274 3.25 1.78 14.57
C PHE A 274 3.24 0.73 15.70
N ALA A 275 3.70 -0.49 15.42
CA ALA A 275 3.81 -1.56 16.42
C ALA A 275 4.80 -1.23 17.55
N LYS A 276 5.91 -0.57 17.24
CA LYS A 276 6.89 -0.10 18.25
C LYS A 276 6.27 0.95 19.17
N GLU A 277 5.54 1.92 18.62
CA GLU A 277 4.86 2.96 19.41
C GLU A 277 3.76 2.39 20.31
N ALA A 278 2.97 1.43 19.78
CA ALA A 278 1.94 0.75 20.55
C ALA A 278 2.50 0.01 21.77
N LYS A 279 3.69 -0.63 21.63
CA LYS A 279 4.35 -1.31 22.75
C LYS A 279 4.83 -0.34 23.84
N VAL A 280 5.12 0.91 23.50
CA VAL A 280 5.63 1.93 24.44
C VAL A 280 4.49 2.76 25.05
N GLY A 281 3.22 2.46 24.72
CA GLY A 281 2.06 3.21 25.24
C GLY A 281 1.96 4.65 24.71
N ARG A 282 2.46 4.91 23.51
CA ARG A 282 2.46 6.24 22.85
C ARG A 282 1.33 6.41 21.82
N LEU A 283 0.31 5.57 21.87
CA LEU A 283 -0.88 5.65 21.00
C LEU A 283 -2.09 6.15 21.75
#